data_67aa6185a002dec561eb2753e8af50b9
#
_entry.id   67aa6185a002dec561eb2753e8af50b9
#
_cell.length_a   1.000
_cell.length_b   1.000
_cell.length_c   1.000
_cell.angle_alpha   90.00
_cell.angle_beta   90.00
_cell.angle_gamma   90.00
#
_symmetry.space_group_name_H-M   'P 1'
#
loop_
_entity.id
_entity.type
_entity.pdbx_description
1 polymer ?
#
loop_
_entity_poly.entity_id
_entity_poly.type
_entity_poly.pdbx_seq_one_letter_code
_entity_poly.pdbx_strand_id
1 'polypeptide(L)'
;MMEIDKIKVTIETYNNIVEEYVDYYKSKDLKGNVQFQKEIDYLISQLNKNAMILDAGTAIGDYPKFLTEKCDKNFNVIGIDTSENMLRKAIKNAPKAKFKLMDIRNITFDKDNFDAIICFATLIHVDDKTCLRVLDKFSELLKDKGIIAINVMECNNEEKEIFIPEPFNPKYKTYFNRYSKQFFSDYFTANNYTIEKIYDNKMFDESALGENLVGTNEFTIIARKSKF
;
A
#
# COMPACT_ATOMS: atom_id res chain seq x y z
N MET A 1 -13.11 -9.14 29.09
CA MET A 1 -12.60 -7.94 28.38
C MET A 1 -12.99 -8.08 26.91
N MET A 2 -13.71 -7.11 26.35
CA MET A 2 -13.98 -7.14 24.89
C MET A 2 -12.64 -7.00 24.17
N GLU A 3 -12.37 -7.91 23.25
CA GLU A 3 -11.19 -7.85 22.37
C GLU A 3 -11.27 -6.56 21.55
N ILE A 4 -10.24 -5.75 21.59
CA ILE A 4 -10.18 -4.51 20.83
C ILE A 4 -10.07 -4.87 19.35
N ASP A 5 -11.03 -4.42 18.55
CA ASP A 5 -10.92 -4.51 17.08
C ASP A 5 -9.83 -3.53 16.60
N LYS A 6 -8.60 -4.03 16.57
CA LYS A 6 -7.40 -3.26 16.22
C LYS A 6 -7.52 -2.61 14.83
N ILE A 7 -8.16 -3.30 13.89
CA ILE A 7 -8.33 -2.81 12.52
C ILE A 7 -9.32 -1.63 12.50
N LYS A 8 -10.44 -1.75 13.24
CA LYS A 8 -11.40 -0.67 13.35
C LYS A 8 -10.76 0.58 13.96
N VAL A 9 -9.98 0.42 15.02
CA VAL A 9 -9.25 1.53 15.64
C VAL A 9 -8.28 2.15 14.63
N THR A 10 -7.55 1.37 13.86
CA THR A 10 -6.64 1.86 12.83
C THR A 10 -7.38 2.68 11.76
N ILE A 11 -8.54 2.23 11.28
CA ILE A 11 -9.38 2.97 10.33
C ILE A 11 -9.83 4.32 10.93
N GLU A 12 -10.29 4.31 12.17
CA GLU A 12 -10.69 5.54 12.89
C GLU A 12 -9.48 6.49 13.05
N THR A 13 -8.32 5.96 13.36
CA THR A 13 -7.07 6.74 13.46
C THR A 13 -6.77 7.47 12.16
N TYR A 14 -6.70 6.76 11.02
CA TYR A 14 -6.41 7.38 9.73
C TYR A 14 -7.49 8.36 9.24
N ASN A 15 -8.73 8.23 9.71
CA ASN A 15 -9.74 9.25 9.49
C ASN A 15 -9.48 10.56 10.26
N ASN A 16 -8.80 10.49 11.40
CA ASN A 16 -8.60 11.62 12.28
C ASN A 16 -7.26 12.35 12.09
N ILE A 17 -6.23 11.67 11.58
CA ILE A 17 -4.86 12.21 11.46
C ILE A 17 -4.52 12.75 10.07
N VAL A 18 -5.51 13.03 9.24
CA VAL A 18 -5.32 13.38 7.81
C VAL A 18 -4.44 14.62 7.64
N GLU A 19 -4.60 15.63 8.50
CA GLU A 19 -3.82 16.87 8.36
C GLU A 19 -2.35 16.62 8.76
N GLU A 20 -2.10 15.91 9.84
CA GLU A 20 -0.74 15.53 10.27
C GLU A 20 -0.06 14.65 9.22
N TYR A 21 -0.80 13.72 8.62
CA TYR A 21 -0.32 12.90 7.51
C TYR A 21 0.09 13.75 6.31
N VAL A 22 -0.77 14.69 5.90
CA VAL A 22 -0.48 15.62 4.79
C VAL A 22 0.75 16.48 5.09
N ASP A 23 0.86 17.02 6.29
CA ASP A 23 1.99 17.89 6.68
C ASP A 23 3.29 17.11 6.71
N TYR A 24 3.28 15.87 7.18
CA TYR A 24 4.44 14.98 7.16
C TYR A 24 4.94 14.74 5.72
N TYR A 25 4.06 14.33 4.81
CA TYR A 25 4.47 14.05 3.43
C TYR A 25 4.88 15.31 2.65
N LYS A 26 4.27 16.45 2.92
CA LYS A 26 4.73 17.75 2.37
C LYS A 26 6.14 18.10 2.84
N SER A 27 6.49 17.81 4.09
CA SER A 27 7.81 18.09 4.65
C SER A 27 8.94 17.29 4.00
N LYS A 28 8.63 16.17 3.36
CA LYS A 28 9.63 15.28 2.72
C LYS A 28 10.25 15.84 1.45
N ASP A 29 9.69 16.91 0.86
CA ASP A 29 10.18 17.55 -0.39
C ASP A 29 10.70 16.55 -1.44
N LEU A 30 9.81 15.68 -1.89
CA LEU A 30 10.14 14.63 -2.87
C LEU A 30 10.42 15.18 -4.27
N LYS A 31 10.48 16.53 -4.46
CA LYS A 31 10.77 17.20 -5.72
C LYS A 31 9.89 16.75 -6.89
N GLY A 32 8.63 16.45 -6.59
CA GLY A 32 7.65 15.97 -7.56
C GLY A 32 7.71 14.47 -7.86
N ASN A 33 8.54 13.73 -7.16
CA ASN A 33 8.55 12.26 -7.13
C ASN A 33 7.58 11.75 -6.06
N VAL A 34 7.49 10.44 -5.92
CA VAL A 34 6.77 9.75 -4.85
C VAL A 34 7.73 8.98 -3.96
N GLN A 35 7.28 8.60 -2.78
CA GLN A 35 8.00 7.59 -2.02
C GLN A 35 8.09 6.29 -2.83
N PHE A 36 9.15 5.51 -2.66
CA PHE A 36 9.40 4.30 -3.45
C PHE A 36 9.45 4.55 -4.97
N GLN A 37 10.11 5.64 -5.37
CA GLN A 37 10.19 6.06 -6.77
C GLN A 37 10.79 4.96 -7.67
N LYS A 38 11.83 4.26 -7.22
CA LYS A 38 12.49 3.19 -8.01
C LYS A 38 11.55 2.02 -8.31
N GLU A 39 10.72 1.66 -7.34
CA GLU A 39 9.71 0.61 -7.43
C GLU A 39 8.61 0.99 -8.42
N ILE A 40 8.17 2.23 -8.33
CA ILE A 40 7.16 2.78 -9.24
C ILE A 40 7.72 2.91 -10.65
N ASP A 41 8.96 3.37 -10.83
CA ASP A 41 9.61 3.45 -12.15
C ASP A 41 9.73 2.06 -12.79
N TYR A 42 10.12 1.04 -12.00
CA TYR A 42 10.14 -0.33 -12.48
C TYR A 42 8.74 -0.79 -12.90
N LEU A 43 7.73 -0.61 -12.05
CA LEU A 43 6.35 -0.97 -12.36
C LEU A 43 5.88 -0.31 -13.66
N ILE A 44 6.09 1.01 -13.80
CA ILE A 44 5.73 1.78 -15.00
C ILE A 44 6.41 1.20 -16.25
N SER A 45 7.70 0.81 -16.15
CA SER A 45 8.44 0.24 -17.26
C SER A 45 7.82 -1.04 -17.81
N GLN A 46 7.13 -1.80 -16.95
CA GLN A 46 6.50 -3.08 -17.27
C GLN A 46 5.07 -2.97 -17.82
N LEU A 47 4.47 -1.77 -17.79
CA LEU A 47 3.08 -1.56 -18.18
C LEU A 47 2.95 -0.92 -19.56
N ASN A 48 1.92 -1.31 -20.29
CA ASN A 48 1.53 -0.69 -21.56
C ASN A 48 0.79 0.63 -21.33
N LYS A 49 0.66 1.45 -22.39
CA LYS A 49 -0.21 2.64 -22.37
C LYS A 49 -1.65 2.24 -22.04
N ASN A 50 -2.35 3.13 -21.36
CA ASN A 50 -3.74 2.97 -20.92
C ASN A 50 -3.97 1.80 -19.93
N ALA A 51 -2.92 1.27 -19.29
CA ALA A 51 -3.08 0.21 -18.30
C ALA A 51 -4.03 0.66 -17.17
N MET A 52 -4.83 -0.30 -16.69
CA MET A 52 -5.72 -0.12 -15.55
C MET A 52 -4.97 -0.49 -14.26
N ILE A 53 -4.85 0.44 -13.34
CA ILE A 53 -4.07 0.29 -12.11
C ILE A 53 -4.99 0.48 -10.90
N LEU A 54 -4.91 -0.45 -9.95
CA LEU A 54 -5.50 -0.31 -8.61
C LEU A 54 -4.43 0.16 -7.63
N ASP A 55 -4.70 1.24 -6.91
CA ASP A 55 -3.93 1.68 -5.75
C ASP A 55 -4.72 1.37 -4.47
N ALA A 56 -4.34 0.30 -3.78
CA ALA A 56 -5.06 -0.25 -2.63
C ALA A 56 -4.48 0.30 -1.33
N GLY A 57 -5.24 1.16 -0.65
CA GLY A 57 -4.79 1.98 0.46
C GLY A 57 -4.17 3.28 -0.04
N THR A 58 -4.91 3.98 -0.89
CA THR A 58 -4.40 5.14 -1.67
C THR A 58 -4.10 6.38 -0.82
N ALA A 59 -4.55 6.43 0.43
CA ALA A 59 -4.44 7.58 1.33
C ALA A 59 -4.82 8.90 0.62
N ILE A 60 -3.91 9.86 0.54
CA ILE A 60 -4.14 11.18 -0.08
C ILE A 60 -3.91 11.21 -1.60
N GLY A 61 -3.69 10.05 -2.23
CA GLY A 61 -3.64 9.91 -3.69
C GLY A 61 -2.33 10.33 -4.37
N ASP A 62 -1.20 10.23 -3.70
CA ASP A 62 0.09 10.65 -4.26
C ASP A 62 0.53 9.75 -5.44
N TYR A 63 0.37 8.42 -5.33
CA TYR A 63 0.65 7.53 -6.46
C TYR A 63 -0.32 7.71 -7.62
N PRO A 64 -1.65 7.79 -7.42
CA PRO A 64 -2.58 8.17 -8.48
C PRO A 64 -2.22 9.47 -9.19
N LYS A 65 -1.84 10.51 -8.44
CA LYS A 65 -1.39 11.78 -9.02
C LYS A 65 -0.17 11.59 -9.90
N PHE A 66 0.87 10.95 -9.36
CA PHE A 66 2.11 10.70 -10.11
C PHE A 66 1.83 9.92 -11.39
N LEU A 67 1.08 8.82 -11.31
CA LEU A 67 0.77 7.95 -12.44
C LEU A 67 -0.09 8.63 -13.52
N THR A 68 -1.00 9.52 -13.15
CA THR A 68 -1.91 10.18 -14.11
C THR A 68 -1.40 11.51 -14.64
N GLU A 69 -0.43 12.16 -13.97
CA GLU A 69 0.04 13.49 -14.33
C GLU A 69 1.49 13.54 -14.80
N LYS A 70 2.35 12.65 -14.27
CA LYS A 70 3.79 12.66 -14.58
C LYS A 70 4.19 11.60 -15.61
N CYS A 71 3.35 10.58 -15.83
CA CYS A 71 3.60 9.53 -16.81
C CYS A 71 2.89 9.83 -18.12
N ASP A 72 3.60 9.69 -19.23
CA ASP A 72 3.07 9.87 -20.60
C ASP A 72 2.31 8.64 -21.13
N LYS A 73 2.04 7.66 -20.29
CA LYS A 73 1.37 6.39 -20.65
C LYS A 73 -0.16 6.43 -20.53
N ASN A 74 -0.76 7.53 -20.06
CA ASN A 74 -2.21 7.71 -19.91
C ASN A 74 -2.87 6.59 -19.08
N PHE A 75 -2.32 6.28 -17.93
CA PHE A 75 -2.86 5.22 -17.07
C PHE A 75 -4.27 5.55 -16.55
N ASN A 76 -5.09 4.51 -16.43
CA ASN A 76 -6.37 4.56 -15.76
C ASN A 76 -6.19 4.10 -14.32
N VAL A 77 -6.23 5.02 -13.36
CA VAL A 77 -5.95 4.71 -11.96
C VAL A 77 -7.22 4.78 -11.13
N ILE A 78 -7.44 3.74 -10.32
CA ILE A 78 -8.47 3.71 -9.29
C ILE A 78 -7.79 3.56 -7.94
N GLY A 79 -7.97 4.54 -7.05
CA GLY A 79 -7.54 4.47 -5.65
C GLY A 79 -8.69 4.01 -4.75
N ILE A 80 -8.39 3.12 -3.80
CA ILE A 80 -9.32 2.74 -2.74
C ILE A 80 -8.72 2.99 -1.37
N ASP A 81 -9.55 3.40 -0.43
CA ASP A 81 -9.18 3.60 0.97
C ASP A 81 -10.40 3.43 1.87
N THR A 82 -10.19 3.13 3.15
CA THR A 82 -11.22 3.06 4.17
C THR A 82 -11.50 4.41 4.83
N SER A 83 -10.61 5.38 4.68
CA SER A 83 -10.74 6.72 5.24
C SER A 83 -11.40 7.68 4.25
N GLU A 84 -12.61 8.11 4.60
CA GLU A 84 -13.33 9.10 3.81
C GLU A 84 -12.58 10.45 3.74
N ASN A 85 -11.94 10.81 4.85
CA ASN A 85 -11.18 12.06 4.94
C ASN A 85 -9.91 12.03 4.07
N MET A 86 -9.18 10.88 4.02
CA MET A 86 -8.08 10.69 3.09
C MET A 86 -8.56 10.81 1.64
N LEU A 87 -9.66 10.14 1.28
CA LEU A 87 -10.20 10.20 -0.07
C LEU A 87 -10.65 11.61 -0.48
N ARG A 88 -11.18 12.42 0.43
CA ARG A 88 -11.49 13.83 0.15
C ARG A 88 -10.23 14.64 -0.24
N LYS A 89 -9.09 14.32 0.36
CA LYS A 89 -7.79 14.91 -0.06
C LYS A 89 -7.34 14.32 -1.39
N ALA A 90 -7.43 13.00 -1.57
CA ALA A 90 -7.02 12.32 -2.80
C ALA A 90 -7.75 12.85 -4.04
N ILE A 91 -9.06 13.06 -3.97
CA ILE A 91 -9.86 13.63 -5.07
C ILE A 91 -9.34 15.01 -5.49
N LYS A 92 -8.94 15.84 -4.52
CA LYS A 92 -8.38 17.17 -4.80
C LYS A 92 -6.95 17.10 -5.32
N ASN A 93 -6.16 16.15 -4.80
CA ASN A 93 -4.75 15.98 -5.13
C ASN A 93 -4.53 15.36 -6.52
N ALA A 94 -5.38 14.38 -6.91
CA ALA A 94 -5.26 13.63 -8.16
C ALA A 94 -6.58 13.62 -8.94
N PRO A 95 -7.03 14.76 -9.51
CA PRO A 95 -8.35 14.88 -10.14
C PRO A 95 -8.53 14.04 -11.40
N LYS A 96 -7.46 13.51 -11.97
CA LYS A 96 -7.50 12.62 -13.14
C LYS A 96 -7.72 11.14 -12.78
N ALA A 97 -7.54 10.77 -11.51
CA ALA A 97 -7.79 9.41 -11.02
C ALA A 97 -9.24 9.26 -10.51
N LYS A 98 -9.66 8.03 -10.33
CA LYS A 98 -10.96 7.69 -9.70
C LYS A 98 -10.70 7.18 -8.29
N PHE A 99 -11.63 7.49 -7.36
CA PHE A 99 -11.50 7.06 -5.97
C PHE A 99 -12.79 6.40 -5.48
N LYS A 100 -12.63 5.37 -4.62
CA LYS A 100 -13.77 4.69 -3.99
C LYS A 100 -13.47 4.43 -2.52
N LEU A 101 -14.44 4.73 -1.67
CA LEU A 101 -14.44 4.29 -0.28
C LEU A 101 -14.65 2.77 -0.27
N MET A 102 -13.60 2.03 0.07
CA MET A 102 -13.60 0.57 -0.02
C MET A 102 -12.52 -0.02 0.87
N ASP A 103 -12.87 -1.08 1.58
CA ASP A 103 -11.96 -1.84 2.41
C ASP A 103 -11.26 -2.92 1.57
N ILE A 104 -9.93 -3.03 1.68
CA ILE A 104 -9.15 -4.07 0.99
C ILE A 104 -9.60 -5.49 1.34
N ARG A 105 -10.24 -5.67 2.50
CA ARG A 105 -10.80 -6.96 2.95
C ARG A 105 -12.07 -7.35 2.19
N ASN A 106 -12.74 -6.40 1.53
CA ASN A 106 -14.05 -6.57 0.87
C ASN A 106 -14.10 -5.85 -0.50
N ILE A 107 -13.12 -6.14 -1.37
CA ILE A 107 -13.05 -5.51 -2.69
C ILE A 107 -14.11 -6.11 -3.62
N THR A 108 -14.88 -5.23 -4.29
CA THR A 108 -16.03 -5.60 -5.13
C THR A 108 -15.83 -5.32 -6.62
N PHE A 109 -14.60 -5.17 -7.07
CA PHE A 109 -14.31 -5.07 -8.51
C PHE A 109 -14.44 -6.44 -9.19
N ASP A 110 -14.70 -6.40 -10.52
CA ASP A 110 -14.74 -7.58 -11.36
C ASP A 110 -13.37 -8.27 -11.45
N LYS A 111 -13.38 -9.56 -11.73
CA LYS A 111 -12.17 -10.35 -11.99
C LYS A 111 -11.46 -9.86 -13.25
N ASP A 112 -10.16 -10.09 -13.31
CA ASP A 112 -9.31 -9.79 -14.48
C ASP A 112 -9.45 -8.35 -15.00
N ASN A 113 -9.59 -7.40 -14.07
CA ASN A 113 -9.85 -5.99 -14.41
C ASN A 113 -8.56 -5.15 -14.46
N PHE A 114 -7.54 -5.50 -13.66
CA PHE A 114 -6.36 -4.66 -13.50
C PHE A 114 -5.12 -5.24 -14.16
N ASP A 115 -4.35 -4.37 -14.81
CA ASP A 115 -3.04 -4.68 -15.34
C ASP A 115 -1.97 -4.63 -14.25
N ALA A 116 -2.19 -3.78 -13.23
CA ALA A 116 -1.34 -3.70 -12.05
C ALA A 116 -2.13 -3.40 -10.77
N ILE A 117 -1.60 -3.87 -9.64
CA ILE A 117 -2.06 -3.50 -8.29
C ILE A 117 -0.86 -2.99 -7.50
N ILE A 118 -1.02 -1.82 -6.89
CA ILE A 118 -0.09 -1.23 -5.92
C ILE A 118 -0.74 -1.33 -4.54
N CYS A 119 0.01 -1.81 -3.55
CA CYS A 119 -0.44 -1.87 -2.17
C CYS A 119 0.74 -1.56 -1.24
N PHE A 120 0.98 -0.27 -1.01
CA PHE A 120 2.13 0.21 -0.25
C PHE A 120 1.71 0.64 1.15
N ALA A 121 2.43 0.16 2.16
CA ALA A 121 2.22 0.45 3.58
C ALA A 121 0.76 0.26 4.06
N THR A 122 0.01 -0.67 3.43
CA THR A 122 -1.41 -0.92 3.75
C THR A 122 -1.61 -2.27 4.41
N LEU A 123 -1.00 -3.34 3.89
CA LEU A 123 -1.07 -4.68 4.47
C LEU A 123 -0.45 -4.76 5.87
N ILE A 124 0.37 -3.80 6.24
CA ILE A 124 0.91 -3.67 7.60
C ILE A 124 -0.17 -3.46 8.68
N HIS A 125 -1.40 -3.17 8.30
CA HIS A 125 -2.53 -2.96 9.23
C HIS A 125 -3.46 -4.17 9.35
N VAL A 126 -3.08 -5.33 8.81
CA VAL A 126 -3.85 -6.57 8.91
C VAL A 126 -2.98 -7.74 9.36
N ASP A 127 -3.62 -8.75 9.98
CA ASP A 127 -2.94 -9.98 10.36
C ASP A 127 -2.63 -10.87 9.14
N ASP A 128 -1.80 -11.90 9.32
CA ASP A 128 -1.38 -12.81 8.26
C ASP A 128 -2.54 -13.48 7.54
N LYS A 129 -3.54 -13.94 8.29
CA LYS A 129 -4.70 -14.62 7.71
C LYS A 129 -5.52 -13.69 6.84
N THR A 130 -5.67 -12.44 7.26
CA THR A 130 -6.35 -11.41 6.50
C THR A 130 -5.52 -11.00 5.29
N CYS A 131 -4.19 -10.86 5.45
CA CYS A 131 -3.27 -10.58 4.36
C CYS A 131 -3.39 -11.62 3.23
N LEU A 132 -3.35 -12.93 3.56
CA LEU A 132 -3.50 -13.99 2.56
C LEU A 132 -4.82 -13.89 1.80
N ARG A 133 -5.95 -13.62 2.48
CA ARG A 133 -7.25 -13.42 1.81
C ARG A 133 -7.27 -12.20 0.88
N VAL A 134 -6.58 -11.12 1.27
CA VAL A 134 -6.44 -9.94 0.41
C VAL A 134 -5.58 -10.26 -0.81
N LEU A 135 -4.49 -11.01 -0.64
CA LEU A 135 -3.65 -11.45 -1.75
C LEU A 135 -4.43 -12.35 -2.73
N ASP A 136 -5.25 -13.27 -2.22
CA ASP A 136 -6.13 -14.11 -3.06
C ASP A 136 -7.09 -13.22 -3.86
N LYS A 137 -7.68 -12.20 -3.20
CA LYS A 137 -8.54 -11.25 -3.89
C LYS A 137 -7.79 -10.43 -4.95
N PHE A 138 -6.60 -9.95 -4.65
CA PHE A 138 -5.76 -9.27 -5.63
C PHE A 138 -5.44 -10.17 -6.82
N SER A 139 -5.17 -11.46 -6.56
CA SER A 139 -4.93 -12.44 -7.63
C SER A 139 -6.15 -12.63 -8.55
N GLU A 140 -7.38 -12.62 -8.00
CA GLU A 140 -8.61 -12.65 -8.81
C GLU A 140 -8.79 -11.39 -9.67
N LEU A 141 -8.38 -10.23 -9.15
CA LEU A 141 -8.56 -8.94 -9.82
C LEU A 141 -7.53 -8.69 -10.93
N LEU A 142 -6.33 -9.28 -10.80
CA LEU A 142 -5.27 -9.15 -11.78
C LEU A 142 -5.54 -9.98 -13.03
N LYS A 143 -5.38 -9.34 -14.19
CA LYS A 143 -5.32 -10.02 -15.49
C LYS A 143 -4.17 -11.02 -15.55
N ASP A 144 -4.23 -11.92 -16.51
CA ASP A 144 -3.07 -12.73 -16.90
C ASP A 144 -1.88 -11.82 -17.20
N LYS A 145 -0.70 -12.19 -16.69
CA LYS A 145 0.53 -11.38 -16.75
C LYS A 145 0.45 -10.03 -16.05
N GLY A 146 -0.59 -9.78 -15.28
CA GLY A 146 -0.69 -8.60 -14.41
C GLY A 146 0.39 -8.60 -13.35
N ILE A 147 0.76 -7.42 -12.88
CA ILE A 147 1.86 -7.22 -11.94
C ILE A 147 1.34 -6.65 -10.63
N ILE A 148 1.88 -7.14 -9.52
CA ILE A 148 1.57 -6.64 -8.18
C ILE A 148 2.83 -6.10 -7.52
N ALA A 149 2.72 -4.94 -6.89
CA ALA A 149 3.77 -4.31 -6.09
C ALA A 149 3.26 -4.09 -4.67
N ILE A 150 3.92 -4.70 -3.69
CA ILE A 150 3.56 -4.64 -2.27
C ILE A 150 4.73 -4.13 -1.46
N ASN A 151 4.50 -3.08 -0.66
CA ASN A 151 5.45 -2.63 0.34
C ASN A 151 4.91 -2.90 1.74
N VAL A 152 5.77 -3.43 2.61
CA VAL A 152 5.46 -3.78 4.00
C VAL A 152 6.66 -3.59 4.92
N MET A 153 6.38 -3.50 6.22
CA MET A 153 7.38 -3.54 7.28
C MET A 153 8.00 -4.95 7.38
N GLU A 154 9.34 -5.00 7.48
CA GLU A 154 10.09 -6.25 7.59
C GLU A 154 10.13 -6.75 9.02
N CYS A 155 9.94 -8.06 9.22
CA CYS A 155 10.09 -8.74 10.50
C CYS A 155 11.52 -9.26 10.63
N ASN A 156 12.35 -8.58 11.45
CA ASN A 156 13.76 -8.91 11.70
C ASN A 156 14.00 -9.27 13.17
N ASN A 157 13.42 -10.38 13.67
CA ASN A 157 13.53 -10.83 15.06
C ASN A 157 12.87 -9.90 16.12
N GLU A 158 12.04 -8.97 15.70
CA GLU A 158 11.25 -8.09 16.57
C GLU A 158 9.86 -8.66 16.80
N GLU A 159 9.10 -8.03 17.70
CA GLU A 159 7.70 -8.35 17.89
C GLU A 159 6.92 -8.17 16.58
N LYS A 160 6.30 -9.25 16.12
CA LYS A 160 5.63 -9.30 14.81
C LYS A 160 4.45 -8.36 14.72
N GLU A 161 3.62 -8.35 15.75
CA GLU A 161 2.41 -7.53 15.82
C GLU A 161 2.54 -6.53 16.96
N ILE A 162 2.33 -5.25 16.67
CA ILE A 162 2.35 -4.18 17.66
C ILE A 162 1.09 -3.33 17.57
N PHE A 163 0.65 -2.81 18.70
CA PHE A 163 -0.45 -1.86 18.79
C PHE A 163 0.00 -0.67 19.65
N ILE A 164 0.47 0.35 18.99
CA ILE A 164 1.24 1.47 19.57
C ILE A 164 0.59 2.82 19.28
N PRO A 165 0.99 3.89 19.96
CA PRO A 165 0.67 5.25 19.55
C PRO A 165 1.04 5.50 18.09
N GLU A 166 0.14 6.18 17.37
CA GLU A 166 0.35 6.51 15.97
C GLU A 166 1.50 7.52 15.81
N PRO A 167 2.49 7.24 14.95
CA PRO A 167 3.67 8.11 14.80
C PRO A 167 3.35 9.56 14.41
N PHE A 168 2.34 9.79 13.58
CA PHE A 168 1.97 11.15 13.16
C PHE A 168 1.20 11.92 14.24
N ASN A 169 0.43 11.21 15.07
CA ASN A 169 -0.30 11.81 16.18
C ASN A 169 -0.51 10.80 17.33
N PRO A 170 0.33 10.84 18.39
CA PRO A 170 0.33 9.84 19.46
C PRO A 170 -0.90 9.83 20.36
N LYS A 171 -1.86 10.73 20.14
CA LYS A 171 -3.19 10.66 20.79
C LYS A 171 -4.01 9.46 20.30
N TYR A 172 -3.71 8.95 19.12
CA TYR A 172 -4.34 7.79 18.50
C TYR A 172 -3.45 6.56 18.60
N LYS A 173 -4.01 5.40 18.30
CA LYS A 173 -3.27 4.14 18.25
C LYS A 173 -3.46 3.47 16.91
N THR A 174 -2.43 2.76 16.47
CA THR A 174 -2.44 2.02 15.22
C THR A 174 -1.87 0.63 15.43
N TYR A 175 -2.49 -0.34 14.77
CA TYR A 175 -1.99 -1.69 14.68
C TYR A 175 -1.04 -1.82 13.49
N PHE A 176 0.12 -2.41 13.76
CA PHE A 176 1.09 -2.76 12.72
C PHE A 176 1.42 -4.25 12.81
N ASN A 177 1.53 -4.88 11.66
CA ASN A 177 2.06 -6.22 11.47
C ASN A 177 3.32 -6.15 10.61
N ARG A 178 4.31 -6.96 10.94
CA ARG A 178 5.57 -7.10 10.20
C ARG A 178 5.58 -8.42 9.47
N TYR A 179 6.15 -8.44 8.28
CA TYR A 179 6.18 -9.61 7.42
C TYR A 179 7.61 -10.00 7.06
N SER A 180 7.87 -11.28 6.90
CA SER A 180 9.12 -11.74 6.29
C SER A 180 9.01 -11.76 4.75
N LYS A 181 10.13 -11.61 4.06
CA LYS A 181 10.21 -11.82 2.62
C LYS A 181 9.75 -13.24 2.23
N GLN A 182 10.04 -14.22 3.11
CA GLN A 182 9.65 -15.62 2.91
C GLN A 182 8.13 -15.78 2.86
N PHE A 183 7.37 -15.08 3.72
CA PHE A 183 5.89 -15.12 3.73
C PHE A 183 5.30 -14.80 2.35
N PHE A 184 5.76 -13.73 1.71
CA PHE A 184 5.29 -13.36 0.37
C PHE A 184 5.87 -14.27 -0.71
N SER A 185 7.12 -14.71 -0.58
CA SER A 185 7.75 -15.60 -1.55
C SER A 185 7.03 -16.95 -1.61
N ASP A 186 6.64 -17.50 -0.47
CA ASP A 186 5.87 -18.73 -0.39
C ASP A 186 4.49 -18.57 -1.05
N TYR A 187 3.78 -17.47 -0.73
CA TYR A 187 2.49 -17.19 -1.34
C TYR A 187 2.60 -17.07 -2.87
N PHE A 188 3.52 -16.26 -3.37
CA PHE A 188 3.66 -16.01 -4.80
C PHE A 188 4.09 -17.27 -5.56
N THR A 189 5.00 -18.06 -5.01
CA THR A 189 5.43 -19.33 -5.61
C THR A 189 4.26 -20.33 -5.68
N ALA A 190 3.50 -20.47 -4.60
CA ALA A 190 2.37 -21.38 -4.54
C ALA A 190 1.21 -20.99 -5.48
N ASN A 191 1.09 -19.71 -5.82
CA ASN A 191 -0.01 -19.17 -6.63
C ASN A 191 0.41 -18.80 -8.05
N ASN A 192 1.47 -19.40 -8.59
CA ASN A 192 1.94 -19.22 -9.96
C ASN A 192 2.34 -17.77 -10.31
N TYR A 193 3.02 -17.09 -9.41
CA TYR A 193 3.68 -15.81 -9.69
C TYR A 193 5.17 -15.98 -9.87
N THR A 194 5.75 -15.14 -10.69
CA THR A 194 7.20 -14.93 -10.78
C THR A 194 7.57 -13.68 -10.02
N ILE A 195 8.40 -13.78 -8.98
CA ILE A 195 8.95 -12.62 -8.29
C ILE A 195 9.98 -11.96 -9.20
N GLU A 196 9.73 -10.72 -9.61
CA GLU A 196 10.61 -9.99 -10.53
C GLU A 196 11.64 -9.13 -9.79
N LYS A 197 11.24 -8.53 -8.65
CA LYS A 197 12.11 -7.66 -7.85
C LYS A 197 11.75 -7.74 -6.36
N ILE A 198 12.79 -7.59 -5.53
CA ILE A 198 12.66 -7.27 -4.11
C ILE A 198 13.58 -6.07 -3.86
N TYR A 199 13.03 -5.00 -3.30
CA TYR A 199 13.77 -3.82 -2.89
C TYR A 199 13.79 -3.76 -1.37
N ASP A 200 14.98 -3.59 -0.80
CA ASP A 200 15.15 -3.32 0.62
C ASP A 200 15.15 -1.81 0.84
N ASN A 201 14.25 -1.34 1.67
CA ASN A 201 14.07 0.05 1.99
C ASN A 201 14.31 0.27 3.49
N LYS A 202 14.90 1.38 3.86
CA LYS A 202 14.87 1.82 5.24
C LYS A 202 13.56 2.54 5.49
N MET A 203 12.86 2.14 6.52
CA MET A 203 11.71 2.86 6.96
C MET A 203 12.13 4.28 7.36
N PHE A 204 11.33 5.22 7.02
CA PHE A 204 11.37 6.66 7.32
C PHE A 204 12.40 7.14 8.35
N ASP A 205 12.82 8.39 8.20
CA ASP A 205 13.61 9.17 9.14
C ASP A 205 13.21 8.84 10.59
N GLU A 206 14.11 8.17 11.28
CA GLU A 206 13.95 7.67 12.65
C GLU A 206 13.47 8.77 13.62
N SER A 207 13.75 10.03 13.31
CA SER A 207 13.38 11.17 14.15
C SER A 207 11.89 11.49 14.17
N ALA A 208 11.11 11.04 13.17
CA ALA A 208 9.70 11.40 13.01
C ALA A 208 8.71 10.33 13.52
N LEU A 209 9.17 9.08 13.75
CA LEU A 209 8.28 7.93 13.94
C LEU A 209 8.17 7.44 15.38
N GLY A 210 8.83 8.11 16.35
CA GLY A 210 8.85 7.68 17.74
C GLY A 210 9.70 6.41 17.96
N GLU A 211 10.07 6.16 19.20
CA GLU A 211 11.03 5.10 19.61
C GLU A 211 10.60 3.68 19.22
N ASN A 212 9.31 3.43 19.05
CA ASN A 212 8.76 2.09 18.80
C ASN A 212 8.91 1.61 17.35
N LEU A 213 9.26 2.49 16.40
CA LEU A 213 9.47 2.15 15.00
C LEU A 213 10.90 2.43 14.52
N VAL A 214 11.77 2.91 15.42
CA VAL A 214 13.19 3.13 15.11
C VAL A 214 13.84 1.81 14.70
N GLY A 215 14.60 1.84 13.60
CA GLY A 215 15.30 0.67 13.08
C GLY A 215 14.44 -0.33 12.30
N THR A 216 13.14 -0.08 12.14
CA THR A 216 12.29 -0.92 11.31
C THR A 216 12.68 -0.78 9.84
N ASN A 217 12.98 -1.90 9.19
CA ASN A 217 13.19 -1.94 7.75
C ASN A 217 11.84 -2.19 7.04
N GLU A 218 11.82 -1.83 5.77
CA GLU A 218 10.72 -2.16 4.86
C GLU A 218 11.28 -2.93 3.67
N PHE A 219 10.43 -3.66 3.00
CA PHE A 219 10.75 -4.15 1.67
C PHE A 219 9.57 -4.00 0.73
N THR A 220 9.89 -3.85 -0.55
CA THR A 220 8.91 -3.93 -1.62
C THR A 220 9.15 -5.18 -2.43
N ILE A 221 8.11 -5.99 -2.62
CA ILE A 221 8.14 -7.15 -3.50
C ILE A 221 7.27 -6.87 -4.72
N ILE A 222 7.82 -7.14 -5.91
CA ILE A 222 7.12 -7.01 -7.18
C ILE A 222 7.05 -8.38 -7.84
N ALA A 223 5.85 -8.84 -8.12
CA ALA A 223 5.61 -10.16 -8.69
C ALA A 223 4.61 -10.08 -9.86
N ARG A 224 4.83 -10.94 -10.85
CA ARG A 224 3.99 -11.07 -12.04
C ARG A 224 3.20 -12.36 -12.01
N LYS A 225 1.89 -12.25 -12.21
CA LYS A 225 1.00 -13.40 -12.37
C LYS A 225 1.35 -14.15 -13.67
N SER A 226 1.57 -15.45 -13.59
CA SER A 226 1.78 -16.29 -14.77
C SER A 226 0.48 -16.39 -15.59
N LYS A 227 0.61 -16.71 -16.85
CA LYS A 227 -0.55 -17.04 -17.69
C LYS A 227 -1.07 -18.44 -17.30
N PHE A 228 -2.35 -18.58 -17.06
CA PHE A 228 -3.02 -19.88 -16.97
C PHE A 228 -3.25 -20.48 -18.35
#